data_3a87b6b2d19febb0ea2ccae31ea6b7e5
#
_entry.id   3a87b6b2d19febb0ea2ccae31ea6b7e5
#
_cell.length_a   1.000
_cell.length_b   1.000
_cell.length_c   1.000
_cell.angle_alpha   90.00
_cell.angle_beta   90.00
_cell.angle_gamma   90.00
#
_symmetry.space_group_name_H-M   'P 1'
#
loop_
_entity.id
_entity.type
_entity.pdbx_description
1 polymer ?
#
loop_
_entity_poly.entity_id
_entity_poly.type
_entity_poly.pdbx_seq_one_letter_code
_entity_poly.pdbx_strand_id
1 'polypeptide(L)'
;RAAERTYQLLHQVSGRTGREKRPGKSFLQTYFPAHPVIKSLVEGEKEKFQEAELKTRENNNLPPYGRLASIILSDTNSFKLIEYCNQLKKSIPQSDQIIVLGPVPAPMTKVRGRTRYRFLLKAGKETNIQKYLDFWLNNLKKPSSIRLTVDIDPYYFL
;
A
#
# COMPACT_ATOMS: atom_id res chain seq x y z
N ARG A 1 -5.60 2.42 -4.11
CA ARG A 1 -5.94 3.62 -3.27
C ARG A 1 -5.17 4.88 -3.68
N ALA A 2 -3.99 4.77 -4.32
CA ALA A 2 -3.26 5.95 -4.78
C ALA A 2 -4.05 6.73 -5.83
N ALA A 3 -4.58 6.05 -6.85
CA ALA A 3 -5.38 6.67 -7.90
C ALA A 3 -6.63 7.36 -7.35
N GLU A 4 -7.37 6.68 -6.47
CA GLU A 4 -8.56 7.21 -5.79
C GLU A 4 -8.24 8.47 -4.96
N ARG A 5 -7.14 8.43 -4.20
CA ARG A 5 -6.71 9.58 -3.41
C ARG A 5 -6.29 10.76 -4.30
N THR A 6 -5.57 10.48 -5.37
CA THR A 6 -5.19 11.51 -6.35
C THR A 6 -6.44 12.15 -6.96
N TYR A 7 -7.43 11.34 -7.34
CA TYR A 7 -8.71 11.84 -7.83
C TYR A 7 -9.39 12.74 -6.79
N GLN A 8 -9.51 12.27 -5.53
CA GLN A 8 -10.15 13.04 -4.45
C GLN A 8 -9.46 14.38 -4.20
N LEU A 9 -8.12 14.40 -4.13
CA LEU A 9 -7.35 15.63 -3.91
C LEU A 9 -7.53 16.61 -5.07
N LEU A 10 -7.40 16.14 -6.30
CA LEU A 10 -7.57 16.98 -7.49
C LEU A 10 -8.99 17.51 -7.62
N HIS A 11 -10.00 16.66 -7.37
CA HIS A 11 -11.40 17.07 -7.37
C HIS A 11 -11.69 18.11 -6.27
N GLN A 12 -11.11 17.94 -5.08
CA GLN A 12 -11.27 18.89 -3.99
C GLN A 12 -10.67 20.27 -4.33
N VAL A 13 -9.51 20.30 -5.00
CA VAL A 13 -8.86 21.53 -5.42
C VAL A 13 -9.65 22.19 -6.56
N SER A 14 -10.07 21.43 -7.58
CA SER A 14 -10.85 21.95 -8.71
C SER A 14 -12.23 22.47 -8.28
N GLY A 15 -12.87 21.83 -7.30
CA GLY A 15 -14.16 22.25 -6.74
C GLY A 15 -14.11 23.53 -5.91
N ARG A 16 -12.93 24.11 -5.67
CA ARG A 16 -12.78 25.42 -5.02
C ARG A 16 -12.85 26.59 -6.00
N THR A 17 -12.80 26.32 -7.30
CA THR A 17 -12.98 27.34 -8.34
C THR A 17 -14.47 27.52 -8.64
N GLY A 18 -14.95 28.76 -8.69
CA GLY A 18 -16.35 29.02 -9.05
C GLY A 18 -17.32 29.12 -7.87
N ARG A 19 -16.97 29.90 -6.83
CA ARG A 19 -17.93 30.35 -5.82
C ARG A 19 -18.70 31.54 -6.34
N GLU A 20 -20.04 31.56 -6.09
CA GLU A 20 -20.96 32.67 -6.38
C GLU A 20 -21.10 33.04 -7.88
N LYS A 21 -22.01 32.35 -8.59
CA LYS A 21 -22.55 32.72 -9.91
C LYS A 21 -21.55 32.87 -11.07
N ARG A 22 -20.25 32.65 -10.89
CA ARG A 22 -19.26 32.69 -11.99
C ARG A 22 -18.61 31.31 -12.19
N PRO A 23 -18.66 30.76 -13.43
CA PRO A 23 -17.95 29.51 -13.71
C PRO A 23 -16.43 29.73 -13.54
N GLY A 24 -15.83 29.01 -12.61
CA GLY A 24 -14.39 29.00 -12.43
C GLY A 24 -13.72 28.01 -13.38
N LYS A 25 -12.49 28.32 -13.78
CA LYS A 25 -11.62 27.37 -14.52
C LYS A 25 -10.45 26.98 -13.66
N SER A 26 -10.16 25.67 -13.59
CA SER A 26 -8.92 25.15 -13.02
C SER A 26 -8.04 24.57 -14.12
N PHE A 27 -6.74 24.75 -14.01
CA PHE A 27 -5.77 24.21 -14.95
C PHE A 27 -4.91 23.18 -14.23
N LEU A 28 -4.80 21.97 -14.81
CA LEU A 28 -3.98 20.89 -14.30
C LEU A 28 -2.82 20.64 -15.28
N GLN A 29 -1.59 20.88 -14.83
CA GLN A 29 -0.40 20.55 -15.60
C GLN A 29 0.11 19.16 -15.22
N THR A 30 0.30 18.28 -16.21
CA THR A 30 0.76 16.91 -15.99
C THR A 30 1.52 16.38 -17.19
N TYR A 31 2.49 15.48 -16.95
CA TYR A 31 3.16 14.71 -18.00
C TYR A 31 2.30 13.53 -18.51
N PHE A 32 1.22 13.16 -17.82
CA PHE A 32 0.38 12.02 -18.12
C PHE A 32 -1.09 12.42 -18.31
N PRO A 33 -1.44 13.24 -19.33
CA PRO A 33 -2.80 13.71 -19.52
C PRO A 33 -3.79 12.57 -19.85
N ALA A 34 -3.27 11.46 -20.41
CA ALA A 34 -4.07 10.28 -20.72
C ALA A 34 -4.31 9.34 -19.52
N HIS A 35 -3.77 9.65 -18.34
CA HIS A 35 -3.97 8.83 -17.14
C HIS A 35 -5.46 8.76 -16.76
N PRO A 36 -6.04 7.57 -16.44
CA PRO A 36 -7.48 7.41 -16.16
C PRO A 36 -8.03 8.40 -15.12
N VAL A 37 -7.27 8.68 -14.06
CA VAL A 37 -7.60 9.68 -13.03
C VAL A 37 -7.82 11.06 -13.64
N ILE A 38 -6.91 11.48 -14.54
CA ILE A 38 -6.95 12.83 -15.16
C ILE A 38 -8.12 12.94 -16.11
N LYS A 39 -8.30 11.92 -16.97
CA LYS A 39 -9.44 11.87 -17.91
C LYS A 39 -10.76 11.95 -17.18
N SER A 40 -10.97 11.08 -16.19
CA SER A 40 -12.20 11.03 -15.41
C SER A 40 -12.47 12.33 -14.66
N LEU A 41 -11.42 13.02 -14.19
CA LEU A 41 -11.55 14.34 -13.54
C LEU A 41 -12.04 15.40 -14.52
N VAL A 42 -11.46 15.44 -15.73
CA VAL A 42 -11.80 16.42 -16.80
C VAL A 42 -13.20 16.17 -17.34
N GLU A 43 -13.57 14.92 -17.52
CA GLU A 43 -14.87 14.48 -18.04
C GLU A 43 -15.99 14.52 -16.98
N GLY A 44 -15.63 14.68 -15.70
CA GLY A 44 -16.60 14.66 -14.59
C GLY A 44 -17.17 13.27 -14.27
N GLU A 45 -16.55 12.21 -14.78
CA GLU A 45 -17.04 10.83 -14.72
C GLU A 45 -16.56 10.09 -13.45
N LYS A 46 -16.88 10.62 -12.29
CA LYS A 46 -16.47 10.06 -11.00
C LYS A 46 -16.91 8.61 -10.81
N GLU A 47 -18.15 8.30 -11.17
CA GLU A 47 -18.75 6.98 -10.96
C GLU A 47 -18.05 5.93 -11.82
N LYS A 48 -17.84 6.21 -13.10
CA LYS A 48 -17.10 5.31 -14.01
C LYS A 48 -15.67 5.05 -13.51
N PHE A 49 -15.01 6.07 -12.97
CA PHE A 49 -13.69 5.91 -12.39
C PHE A 49 -13.73 4.99 -11.15
N GLN A 50 -14.71 5.17 -10.27
CA GLN A 50 -14.85 4.34 -9.07
C GLN A 50 -15.14 2.88 -9.42
N GLU A 51 -16.03 2.63 -10.38
CA GLU A 51 -16.34 1.29 -10.87
C GLU A 51 -15.12 0.59 -11.46
N ALA A 52 -14.36 1.28 -12.31
CA ALA A 52 -13.13 0.76 -12.92
C ALA A 52 -12.06 0.44 -11.86
N GLU A 53 -11.91 1.31 -10.85
CA GLU A 53 -10.99 1.09 -9.73
C GLU A 53 -11.42 -0.13 -8.87
N LEU A 54 -12.72 -0.28 -8.58
CA LEU A 54 -13.26 -1.42 -7.85
C LEU A 54 -13.05 -2.72 -8.62
N LYS A 55 -13.33 -2.73 -9.90
CA LYS A 55 -13.10 -3.91 -10.76
C LYS A 55 -11.61 -4.30 -10.82
N THR A 56 -10.72 -3.31 -10.87
CA THR A 56 -9.28 -3.54 -10.81
C THR A 56 -8.88 -4.18 -9.48
N ARG A 57 -9.47 -3.74 -8.36
CA ARG A 57 -9.22 -4.32 -7.04
C ARG A 57 -9.75 -5.75 -6.93
N GLU A 58 -10.93 -5.99 -7.44
CA GLU A 58 -11.54 -7.31 -7.48
C GLU A 58 -10.66 -8.31 -8.26
N ASN A 59 -10.29 -7.96 -9.49
CA ASN A 59 -9.44 -8.79 -10.35
C ASN A 59 -8.07 -9.10 -9.72
N ASN A 60 -7.60 -8.23 -8.84
CA ASN A 60 -6.32 -8.38 -8.15
C ASN A 60 -6.45 -8.86 -6.70
N ASN A 61 -7.62 -9.25 -6.23
CA ASN A 61 -7.87 -9.61 -4.83
C ASN A 61 -7.29 -8.57 -3.85
N LEU A 62 -7.57 -7.29 -4.08
CA LEU A 62 -7.17 -6.19 -3.20
C LEU A 62 -8.36 -5.76 -2.33
N PRO A 63 -8.15 -5.15 -1.16
CA PRO A 63 -9.26 -4.68 -0.32
C PRO A 63 -10.24 -3.77 -1.10
N PRO A 64 -11.55 -4.01 -1.01
CA PRO A 64 -12.28 -4.85 -0.02
C PRO A 64 -12.47 -6.33 -0.43
N TYR A 65 -12.00 -6.76 -1.59
CA TYR A 65 -12.19 -8.13 -2.13
C TYR A 65 -11.14 -9.12 -1.64
N GLY A 66 -10.05 -8.66 -1.04
CA GLY A 66 -9.00 -9.44 -0.41
C GLY A 66 -8.47 -8.74 0.82
N ARG A 67 -7.46 -9.35 1.45
CA ARG A 67 -6.77 -8.83 2.64
C ARG A 67 -5.31 -8.54 2.30
N LEU A 68 -4.79 -7.51 2.90
CA LEU A 68 -3.36 -7.16 2.82
C LEU A 68 -2.76 -7.04 4.21
N ALA A 69 -1.49 -7.37 4.34
CA ALA A 69 -0.71 -6.99 5.52
C ALA A 69 0.67 -6.51 5.11
N SER A 70 1.18 -5.52 5.79
CA SER A 70 2.53 -5.00 5.62
C SER A 70 3.34 -5.26 6.87
N ILE A 71 4.52 -5.86 6.73
CA ILE A 71 5.50 -5.98 7.82
C ILE A 71 6.64 -5.03 7.48
N ILE A 72 6.94 -4.10 8.36
CA ILE A 72 8.08 -3.19 8.26
C ILE A 72 9.08 -3.53 9.34
N LEU A 73 10.30 -3.81 8.91
CA LEU A 73 11.44 -4.10 9.76
C LEU A 73 12.44 -2.94 9.66
N SER A 74 13.01 -2.50 10.79
CA SER A 74 14.01 -1.44 10.76
C SER A 74 15.08 -1.62 11.81
N ASP A 75 16.32 -1.28 11.43
CA ASP A 75 17.48 -1.24 12.33
C ASP A 75 18.45 -0.13 11.90
N THR A 76 19.29 0.32 12.84
CA THR A 76 20.43 1.21 12.57
C THR A 76 21.55 0.45 11.87
N ASN A 77 21.70 -0.84 12.15
CA ASN A 77 22.64 -1.74 11.47
C ASN A 77 21.95 -2.44 10.28
N SER A 78 22.27 -1.99 9.07
CA SER A 78 21.67 -2.52 7.83
C SER A 78 22.04 -3.98 7.56
N PHE A 79 23.26 -4.42 7.88
CA PHE A 79 23.68 -5.82 7.67
C PHE A 79 22.87 -6.77 8.54
N LYS A 80 22.75 -6.46 9.84
CA LYS A 80 21.94 -7.25 10.78
C LYS A 80 20.47 -7.29 10.37
N LEU A 81 19.94 -6.18 9.86
CA LEU A 81 18.58 -6.11 9.35
C LEU A 81 18.36 -7.02 8.15
N ILE A 82 19.27 -6.96 7.15
CA ILE A 82 19.18 -7.78 5.94
C ILE A 82 19.30 -9.27 6.29
N GLU A 83 20.23 -9.63 7.17
CA GLU A 83 20.39 -11.00 7.63
C GLU A 83 19.10 -11.53 8.27
N TYR A 84 18.51 -10.77 9.20
CA TYR A 84 17.24 -11.15 9.82
C TYR A 84 16.09 -11.22 8.82
N CYS A 85 16.01 -10.29 7.86
CA CYS A 85 15.01 -10.34 6.79
C CYS A 85 15.16 -11.61 5.94
N ASN A 86 16.38 -12.05 5.66
CA ASN A 86 16.64 -13.28 4.91
C ASN A 86 16.28 -14.53 5.72
N GLN A 87 16.55 -14.54 7.02
CA GLN A 87 16.12 -15.63 7.92
C GLN A 87 14.58 -15.68 7.97
N LEU A 88 13.92 -14.55 8.12
CA LEU A 88 12.47 -14.45 8.13
C LEU A 88 11.86 -14.92 6.80
N LYS A 89 12.48 -14.59 5.65
CA LYS A 89 12.07 -15.10 4.34
C LYS A 89 12.14 -16.62 4.25
N LYS A 90 13.19 -17.23 4.79
CA LYS A 90 13.37 -18.69 4.80
C LYS A 90 12.37 -19.41 5.69
N SER A 91 11.83 -18.74 6.71
CA SER A 91 10.84 -19.27 7.66
C SER A 91 9.38 -19.01 7.25
N ILE A 92 9.12 -18.48 6.04
CA ILE A 92 7.76 -18.25 5.57
C ILE A 92 6.98 -19.58 5.58
N PRO A 93 5.86 -19.68 6.33
CA PRO A 93 5.04 -20.86 6.32
C PRO A 93 4.37 -21.07 4.97
N GLN A 94 4.32 -22.32 4.51
CA GLN A 94 3.60 -22.64 3.28
C GLN A 94 2.10 -22.39 3.43
N SER A 95 1.48 -21.80 2.42
CA SER A 95 0.05 -21.53 2.38
C SER A 95 -0.40 -21.33 0.94
N ASP A 96 -1.47 -21.99 0.55
CA ASP A 96 -2.12 -21.80 -0.75
C ASP A 96 -3.01 -20.55 -0.79
N GLN A 97 -3.30 -19.97 0.38
CA GLN A 97 -4.21 -18.83 0.53
C GLN A 97 -3.50 -17.49 0.74
N ILE A 98 -2.19 -17.51 1.03
CA ILE A 98 -1.42 -16.31 1.36
C ILE A 98 -0.17 -16.24 0.50
N ILE A 99 -0.03 -15.15 -0.22
CA ILE A 99 1.17 -14.81 -0.99
C ILE A 99 1.99 -13.83 -0.17
N VAL A 100 3.27 -14.16 0.07
CA VAL A 100 4.23 -13.29 0.75
C VAL A 100 5.23 -12.77 -0.25
N LEU A 101 5.33 -11.45 -0.36
CA LEU A 101 6.26 -10.74 -1.24
C LEU A 101 7.32 -10.01 -0.40
N GLY A 102 8.55 -10.04 -0.85
CA GLY A 102 9.69 -9.41 -0.17
C GLY A 102 10.74 -10.43 0.30
N PRO A 103 11.73 -10.00 1.11
CA PRO A 103 11.91 -8.63 1.60
C PRO A 103 12.38 -7.67 0.51
N VAL A 104 11.89 -6.44 0.54
CA VAL A 104 12.37 -5.35 -0.32
C VAL A 104 12.60 -4.08 0.51
N PRO A 105 13.48 -3.17 0.08
CA PRO A 105 13.60 -1.87 0.72
C PRO A 105 12.23 -1.16 0.78
N ALA A 106 11.92 -0.54 1.92
CA ALA A 106 10.71 0.27 2.02
C ALA A 106 10.80 1.53 1.14
N PRO A 107 9.68 2.13 0.69
CA PRO A 107 9.70 3.34 -0.14
C PRO A 107 10.54 4.48 0.45
N MET A 108 10.48 4.67 1.77
CA MET A 108 11.45 5.46 2.51
C MET A 108 12.44 4.52 3.19
N THR A 109 13.49 4.14 2.44
CA THR A 109 14.47 3.14 2.86
C THR A 109 15.24 3.55 4.13
N LYS A 110 15.43 4.84 4.37
CA LYS A 110 16.13 5.34 5.56
C LYS A 110 15.32 6.43 6.24
N VAL A 111 14.96 6.22 7.51
CA VAL A 111 14.21 7.17 8.32
C VAL A 111 14.86 7.28 9.69
N ARG A 112 15.20 8.49 10.13
CA ARG A 112 15.84 8.78 11.42
C ARG A 112 17.03 7.86 11.70
N GLY A 113 17.92 7.68 10.71
CA GLY A 113 19.12 6.84 10.82
C GLY A 113 18.89 5.34 10.77
N ARG A 114 17.64 4.88 10.64
CA ARG A 114 17.30 3.44 10.56
C ARG A 114 17.02 3.05 9.12
N THR A 115 17.64 1.97 8.65
CA THR A 115 17.31 1.31 7.38
C THR A 115 16.00 0.54 7.54
N ARG A 116 15.17 0.50 6.50
CA ARG A 116 13.85 -0.12 6.53
C ARG A 116 13.67 -1.10 5.37
N TYR A 117 13.19 -2.30 5.70
CA TYR A 117 12.75 -3.33 4.76
C TYR A 117 11.30 -3.68 5.02
N ARG A 118 10.62 -4.17 3.99
CA ARG A 118 9.22 -4.59 4.13
C ARG A 118 8.93 -5.92 3.48
N PHE A 119 7.95 -6.62 4.04
CA PHE A 119 7.21 -7.69 3.38
C PHE A 119 5.78 -7.20 3.14
N LEU A 120 5.16 -7.72 2.10
CA LEU A 120 3.74 -7.54 1.80
C LEU A 120 3.10 -8.91 1.73
N LEU A 121 2.03 -9.10 2.48
CA LEU A 121 1.20 -10.29 2.42
C LEU A 121 -0.10 -9.95 1.69
N LYS A 122 -0.55 -10.87 0.86
CA LYS A 122 -1.81 -10.79 0.13
C LYS A 122 -2.58 -12.08 0.35
N ALA A 123 -3.84 -11.97 0.73
CA ALA A 123 -4.69 -13.10 1.07
C ALA A 123 -6.11 -12.91 0.55
N GLY A 124 -6.86 -13.99 0.44
CA GLY A 124 -8.30 -13.96 0.21
C GLY A 124 -9.05 -13.30 1.36
N LYS A 125 -10.26 -12.81 1.09
CA LYS A 125 -11.07 -12.04 2.05
C LYS A 125 -11.33 -12.79 3.36
N GLU A 126 -11.62 -14.10 3.25
CA GLU A 126 -11.98 -14.96 4.39
C GLU A 126 -10.75 -15.52 5.13
N THR A 127 -9.54 -15.24 4.66
CA THR A 127 -8.31 -15.76 5.25
C THR A 127 -7.94 -15.00 6.52
N ASN A 128 -7.70 -15.72 7.61
CA ASN A 128 -7.21 -15.14 8.86
C ASN A 128 -5.71 -14.82 8.78
N ILE A 129 -5.41 -13.65 8.21
CA ILE A 129 -4.04 -13.19 8.00
C ILE A 129 -3.32 -12.90 9.34
N GLN A 130 -4.06 -12.55 10.41
CA GLN A 130 -3.49 -12.31 11.72
C GLN A 130 -2.92 -13.60 12.31
N LYS A 131 -3.71 -14.69 12.30
CA LYS A 131 -3.27 -16.00 12.80
C LYS A 131 -2.03 -16.50 12.07
N TYR A 132 -1.98 -16.29 10.76
CA TYR A 132 -0.80 -16.64 9.95
C TYR A 132 0.43 -15.82 10.34
N LEU A 133 0.27 -14.52 10.53
CA LEU A 133 1.35 -13.62 10.95
C LEU A 133 1.87 -13.97 12.34
N ASP A 134 0.99 -14.24 13.30
CA ASP A 134 1.35 -14.65 14.65
C ASP A 134 2.16 -15.95 14.62
N PHE A 135 1.70 -16.95 13.87
CA PHE A 135 2.44 -18.20 13.70
C PHE A 135 3.81 -17.97 13.08
N TRP A 136 3.90 -17.19 11.98
CA TRP A 136 5.15 -16.94 11.28
C TRP A 136 6.15 -16.14 12.11
N LEU A 137 5.72 -15.05 12.72
CA LEU A 137 6.61 -14.11 13.41
C LEU A 137 7.09 -14.63 14.78
N ASN A 138 6.32 -15.51 15.43
CA ASN A 138 6.71 -16.12 16.70
C ASN A 138 7.72 -17.26 16.53
N ASN A 139 7.86 -17.82 15.33
CA ASN A 139 8.79 -18.93 15.07
C ASN A 139 10.27 -18.48 14.96
N LEU A 140 10.57 -17.19 14.92
CA LEU A 140 11.92 -16.68 14.82
C LEU A 140 12.20 -15.62 15.87
N LYS A 141 13.21 -15.86 16.71
CA LYS A 141 13.61 -14.90 17.75
C LYS A 141 14.12 -13.60 17.11
N LYS A 142 13.36 -12.53 17.29
CA LYS A 142 13.72 -11.20 16.78
C LYS A 142 14.83 -10.57 17.64
N PRO A 143 15.95 -10.09 17.04
CA PRO A 143 16.94 -9.27 17.75
C PRO A 143 16.31 -8.02 18.37
N SER A 144 16.73 -7.67 19.58
CA SER A 144 16.16 -6.53 20.34
C SER A 144 16.28 -5.18 19.62
N SER A 145 17.37 -4.98 18.83
CA SER A 145 17.61 -3.75 18.07
C SER A 145 16.66 -3.57 16.88
N ILE A 146 16.11 -4.68 16.34
CA ILE A 146 15.18 -4.64 15.20
C ILE A 146 13.78 -4.25 15.69
N ARG A 147 13.26 -3.18 15.12
CA ARG A 147 11.85 -2.81 15.27
C ARG A 147 11.06 -3.49 14.17
N LEU A 148 9.97 -4.14 14.56
CA LEU A 148 9.01 -4.79 13.67
C LEU A 148 7.66 -4.14 13.89
N THR A 149 7.02 -3.73 12.79
CA THR A 149 5.66 -3.17 12.78
C THR A 149 4.84 -3.96 11.78
N VAL A 150 3.65 -4.37 12.19
CA VAL A 150 2.65 -5.03 11.34
C VAL A 150 1.49 -4.07 11.17
N ASP A 151 1.05 -3.89 9.93
CA ASP A 151 -0.12 -3.12 9.57
C ASP A 151 -1.05 -3.99 8.73
N ILE A 152 -2.26 -4.23 9.22
CA ILE A 152 -3.27 -5.04 8.56
C ILE A 152 -4.20 -4.13 7.77
N ASP A 153 -4.44 -4.50 6.51
CA ASP A 153 -5.21 -3.72 5.52
C ASP A 153 -4.75 -2.25 5.43
N PRO A 154 -3.42 -2.01 5.30
CA PRO A 154 -2.84 -0.69 5.42
C PRO A 154 -3.50 0.29 4.47
N TYR A 155 -3.81 1.46 4.99
CA TYR A 155 -4.36 2.55 4.18
C TYR A 155 -3.28 3.17 3.29
N TYR A 156 -2.04 3.18 3.79
CA TYR A 156 -0.84 3.63 3.07
C TYR A 156 0.22 2.54 3.07
N PHE A 157 0.91 2.40 1.95
CA PHE A 157 2.07 1.50 1.78
C PHE A 157 3.39 2.28 1.84
N LEU A 158 3.55 3.16 2.83
CA LEU A 158 4.76 3.99 3.01
C LEU A 158 5.77 3.35 3.95
#